data_92f25d09b7cdf65294cf2ffe95203cb7
#
_entry.id   92f25d09b7cdf65294cf2ffe95203cb7
#
_cell.length_a   1.000
_cell.length_b   1.000
_cell.length_c   1.000
_cell.angle_alpha   90.00
_cell.angle_beta   90.00
_cell.angle_gamma   90.00
#
_symmetry.space_group_name_H-M   'P 1'
#
loop_
_entity.id
_entity.type
_entity.pdbx_description
1 polymer ?
#
loop_
_entity_poly.entity_id
_entity_poly.type
_entity_poly.pdbx_seq_one_letter_code
_entity_poly.pdbx_strand_id
1 'polypeptide(L)'
;MNTPATASAPPAAAKEQTPWRRFVADFFASKLATLGLVMLVVIVGAALLAPWIAPQNPYDLASLDIMDSKLKPGSESGDGAMRYWLGTDGQARDLLSAILYGMRTSLMVATVSVLAAFGIGATVGLIAAYLSLIHISEPTRPLYIS
;
A
#
# COMPACT_ATOMS: atom_id res chain seq x y z
N MET A 1 -48.79 -51.47 -13.67
CA MET A 1 -48.10 -50.94 -12.47
C MET A 1 -47.28 -49.73 -12.89
N ASN A 2 -47.86 -48.53 -12.72
CA ASN A 2 -47.22 -47.26 -13.05
C ASN A 2 -46.53 -46.72 -11.78
N THR A 3 -45.23 -46.64 -11.80
CA THR A 3 -44.44 -45.96 -10.76
C THR A 3 -44.47 -44.45 -11.04
N PRO A 4 -44.87 -43.58 -10.08
CA PRO A 4 -44.84 -42.13 -10.30
C PRO A 4 -43.39 -41.64 -10.24
N ALA A 5 -42.99 -40.91 -11.29
CA ALA A 5 -41.72 -40.20 -11.36
C ALA A 5 -41.67 -39.13 -10.28
N THR A 6 -40.74 -39.26 -9.37
CA THR A 6 -40.41 -38.24 -8.35
C THR A 6 -39.84 -37.00 -9.05
N ALA A 7 -40.63 -35.94 -9.16
CA ALA A 7 -40.17 -34.67 -9.65
C ALA A 7 -39.09 -34.09 -8.66
N SER A 8 -37.84 -34.03 -9.10
CA SER A 8 -36.78 -33.40 -8.34
C SER A 8 -37.06 -31.89 -8.27
N ALA A 9 -37.15 -31.36 -7.06
CA ALA A 9 -37.28 -29.92 -6.83
C ALA A 9 -36.11 -29.15 -7.47
N PRO A 10 -36.35 -28.00 -8.09
CA PRO A 10 -35.26 -27.18 -8.65
C PRO A 10 -34.32 -26.76 -7.54
N PRO A 11 -32.98 -26.74 -7.81
CA PRO A 11 -32.01 -26.32 -6.82
C PRO A 11 -32.31 -24.86 -6.41
N ALA A 12 -32.37 -24.64 -5.09
CA ALA A 12 -32.60 -23.31 -4.51
C ALA A 12 -31.61 -22.33 -5.12
N ALA A 13 -32.13 -21.24 -5.72
CA ALA A 13 -31.34 -20.20 -6.32
C ALA A 13 -30.31 -19.70 -5.31
N ALA A 14 -29.05 -20.03 -5.53
CA ALA A 14 -27.94 -19.50 -4.75
C ALA A 14 -28.00 -17.98 -4.88
N LYS A 15 -28.19 -17.27 -3.76
CA LYS A 15 -28.20 -15.80 -3.72
C LYS A 15 -26.94 -15.31 -4.44
N GLU A 16 -27.11 -14.64 -5.57
CA GLU A 16 -26.03 -14.02 -6.30
C GLU A 16 -25.36 -12.97 -5.40
N GLN A 17 -24.23 -13.37 -4.84
CA GLN A 17 -23.45 -12.47 -4.03
C GLN A 17 -22.80 -11.46 -4.98
N THR A 18 -22.98 -10.17 -4.71
CA THR A 18 -22.34 -9.09 -5.45
C THR A 18 -20.83 -9.37 -5.56
N PRO A 19 -20.21 -9.21 -6.73
CA PRO A 19 -18.78 -9.52 -6.97
C PRO A 19 -17.85 -8.95 -5.91
N TRP A 20 -18.17 -7.75 -5.41
CA TRP A 20 -17.44 -7.08 -4.34
C TRP A 20 -17.47 -7.84 -3.00
N ARG A 21 -18.62 -8.38 -2.62
CA ARG A 21 -18.76 -9.17 -1.38
C ARG A 21 -17.97 -10.47 -1.43
N ARG A 22 -17.92 -11.12 -2.60
CA ARG A 22 -17.08 -12.31 -2.81
C ARG A 22 -15.61 -11.95 -2.68
N PHE A 23 -15.15 -10.90 -3.36
CA PHE A 23 -13.77 -10.46 -3.27
C PHE A 23 -13.34 -10.18 -1.83
N VAL A 24 -14.15 -9.44 -1.07
CA VAL A 24 -13.87 -9.13 0.35
C VAL A 24 -13.86 -10.40 1.19
N ALA A 25 -14.83 -11.31 1.00
CA ALA A 25 -14.91 -12.57 1.74
C ALA A 25 -13.70 -13.48 1.46
N ASP A 26 -13.30 -13.60 0.19
CA ASP A 26 -12.16 -14.42 -0.24
C ASP A 26 -10.84 -13.81 0.26
N PHE A 27 -10.73 -12.48 0.27
CA PHE A 27 -9.58 -11.77 0.81
C PHE A 27 -9.38 -12.07 2.31
N PHE A 28 -10.43 -11.92 3.11
CA PHE A 28 -10.38 -12.19 4.55
C PHE A 28 -10.34 -13.68 4.90
N ALA A 29 -10.73 -14.57 3.99
CA ALA A 29 -10.52 -16.01 4.15
C ALA A 29 -9.04 -16.39 4.07
N SER A 30 -8.22 -15.61 3.37
CA SER A 30 -6.78 -15.81 3.29
C SER A 30 -6.08 -15.17 4.50
N LYS A 31 -5.58 -15.99 5.41
CA LYS A 31 -4.81 -15.52 6.60
C LYS A 31 -3.59 -14.67 6.21
N LEU A 32 -2.91 -15.04 5.11
CA LEU A 32 -1.73 -14.32 4.63
C LEU A 32 -2.08 -12.95 4.08
N ALA A 33 -3.18 -12.83 3.32
CA ALA A 33 -3.66 -11.55 2.80
C ALA A 33 -4.09 -10.62 3.94
N THR A 34 -4.81 -11.16 4.92
CA THR A 34 -5.23 -10.39 6.11
C THR A 34 -4.02 -9.92 6.92
N LEU A 35 -3.02 -10.78 7.14
CA LEU A 35 -1.78 -10.41 7.82
C LEU A 35 -1.05 -9.28 7.06
N GLY A 36 -0.93 -9.40 5.74
CA GLY A 36 -0.32 -8.37 4.89
C GLY A 36 -1.04 -7.02 4.99
N LEU A 37 -2.38 -7.05 4.98
CA LEU A 37 -3.18 -5.83 5.14
C LEU A 37 -2.98 -5.20 6.53
N VAL A 38 -2.97 -6.00 7.58
CA VAL A 38 -2.73 -5.50 8.95
C VAL A 38 -1.35 -4.86 9.04
N MET A 39 -0.30 -5.52 8.54
CA MET A 39 1.05 -4.94 8.51
C MET A 39 1.11 -3.64 7.72
N LEU A 40 0.45 -3.57 6.57
CA LEU A 40 0.37 -2.36 5.76
C LEU A 40 -0.29 -1.22 6.54
N VAL A 41 -1.44 -1.49 7.18
CA VAL A 41 -2.16 -0.49 7.98
C VAL A 41 -1.31 -0.01 9.16
N VAL A 42 -0.59 -0.91 9.83
CA VAL A 42 0.32 -0.56 10.93
C VAL A 42 1.46 0.34 10.45
N ILE A 43 2.11 0.00 9.34
CA ILE A 43 3.22 0.79 8.79
C ILE A 43 2.74 2.17 8.33
N VAL A 44 1.65 2.24 7.59
CA VAL A 44 1.08 3.51 7.12
C VAL A 44 0.60 4.35 8.31
N GLY A 45 -0.07 3.72 9.28
CA GLY A 45 -0.53 4.38 10.49
C GLY A 45 0.63 4.95 11.31
N ALA A 46 1.70 4.17 11.53
CA ALA A 46 2.90 4.62 12.24
C ALA A 46 3.57 5.80 11.52
N ALA A 47 3.66 5.76 10.19
CA ALA A 47 4.24 6.84 9.40
C ALA A 47 3.41 8.13 9.46
N LEU A 48 2.08 8.03 9.39
CA LEU A 48 1.20 9.19 9.48
C LEU A 48 1.17 9.80 10.88
N LEU A 49 1.24 8.96 11.90
CA LEU A 49 1.23 9.35 13.31
C LEU A 49 2.64 9.70 13.84
N ALA A 50 3.68 9.60 12.99
CA ALA A 50 5.06 9.90 13.39
C ALA A 50 5.23 11.22 14.14
N PRO A 51 4.62 12.36 13.74
CA PRO A 51 4.78 13.63 14.47
C PRO A 51 4.22 13.62 15.89
N TRP A 52 3.34 12.69 16.21
CA TRP A 52 2.70 12.58 17.54
C TRP A 52 3.28 11.45 18.39
N ILE A 53 3.83 10.41 17.75
CA ILE A 53 4.40 9.24 18.43
C ILE A 53 5.90 9.39 18.67
N ALA A 54 6.62 10.06 17.74
CA ALA A 54 8.05 10.21 17.83
C ALA A 54 8.44 11.12 19.03
N PRO A 55 9.32 10.68 19.92
CA PRO A 55 9.79 11.47 21.06
C PRO A 55 10.53 12.74 20.64
N GLN A 56 11.23 12.70 19.51
CA GLN A 56 12.06 13.79 19.01
C GLN A 56 11.80 14.04 17.53
N ASN A 57 11.93 15.30 17.09
CA ASN A 57 11.93 15.61 15.67
C ASN A 57 13.36 15.49 15.13
N PRO A 58 13.71 14.47 14.32
CA PRO A 58 15.07 14.24 13.85
C PRO A 58 15.59 15.31 12.86
N TYR A 59 14.71 16.21 12.40
CA TYR A 59 15.05 17.31 11.51
C TYR A 59 15.25 18.65 12.25
N ASP A 60 14.91 18.71 13.53
CA ASP A 60 15.11 19.89 14.36
C ASP A 60 16.47 19.83 15.05
N LEU A 61 17.45 20.52 14.46
CA LEU A 61 18.81 20.56 14.97
C LEU A 61 18.92 21.22 16.37
N ALA A 62 17.96 22.04 16.74
CA ALA A 62 17.96 22.67 18.07
C ALA A 62 17.59 21.70 19.20
N SER A 63 16.95 20.59 18.87
CA SER A 63 16.57 19.53 19.83
C SER A 63 17.63 18.44 19.99
N LEU A 64 18.77 18.55 19.29
CA LEU A 64 19.84 17.55 19.29
C LEU A 64 20.95 17.97 20.25
N ASP A 65 21.25 17.14 21.24
CA ASP A 65 22.43 17.30 22.09
C ASP A 65 23.56 16.37 21.57
N ILE A 66 24.67 16.97 21.13
CA ILE A 66 25.82 16.24 20.60
C ILE A 66 26.42 15.28 21.66
N MET A 67 26.22 15.56 22.93
CA MET A 67 26.67 14.69 24.03
C MET A 67 25.92 13.36 24.03
N ASP A 68 24.71 13.32 23.50
CA ASP A 68 23.87 12.11 23.39
C ASP A 68 24.17 11.26 22.15
N SER A 69 25.29 11.50 21.47
CA SER A 69 25.65 10.74 20.28
C SER A 69 26.07 9.31 20.63
N LYS A 70 25.63 8.32 19.80
CA LYS A 70 25.98 6.89 19.91
C LYS A 70 25.59 6.24 21.25
N LEU A 71 24.51 6.69 21.87
CA LEU A 71 23.95 6.06 23.06
C LEU A 71 23.36 4.69 22.72
N LYS A 72 23.48 3.76 23.69
CA LYS A 72 22.94 2.40 23.55
C LYS A 72 21.41 2.40 23.64
N PRO A 73 20.74 1.37 23.07
CA PRO A 73 19.31 1.19 23.25
C PRO A 73 18.92 1.19 24.74
N GLY A 74 17.89 1.95 25.08
CA GLY A 74 17.39 2.07 26.45
C GLY A 74 18.10 3.11 27.32
N SER A 75 19.10 3.83 26.81
CA SER A 75 19.78 4.93 27.55
C SER A 75 18.86 6.14 27.70
N GLU A 76 19.10 6.90 28.76
CA GLU A 76 18.48 8.20 29.00
C GLU A 76 19.33 9.31 28.39
N SER A 77 18.69 10.42 28.01
CA SER A 77 19.35 11.65 27.57
C SER A 77 20.24 12.19 28.69
N GLY A 78 21.33 12.87 28.35
CA GLY A 78 22.22 13.48 29.32
C GLY A 78 21.56 14.49 30.26
N ASP A 79 20.44 15.10 29.86
CA ASP A 79 19.60 15.97 30.66
C ASP A 79 18.47 15.21 31.43
N GLY A 80 18.31 13.91 31.20
CA GLY A 80 17.24 13.09 31.78
C GLY A 80 15.84 13.36 31.25
N ALA A 81 15.68 14.18 30.20
CA ALA A 81 14.40 14.60 29.70
C ALA A 81 13.68 13.50 28.89
N MET A 82 14.44 12.61 28.22
CA MET A 82 13.84 11.54 27.42
C MET A 82 14.66 10.24 27.47
N ARG A 83 14.00 9.16 27.06
CA ARG A 83 14.63 7.84 26.98
C ARG A 83 14.68 7.37 25.53
N TYR A 84 15.88 7.02 25.07
CA TYR A 84 16.13 6.52 23.73
C TYR A 84 15.89 5.00 23.64
N TRP A 85 14.72 4.59 23.16
CA TRP A 85 14.35 3.16 23.09
C TRP A 85 15.26 2.33 22.22
N LEU A 86 15.66 2.87 21.07
CA LEU A 86 16.56 2.22 20.12
C LEU A 86 17.98 2.80 20.14
N GLY A 87 18.23 3.75 21.07
CA GLY A 87 19.49 4.49 21.11
C GLY A 87 19.54 5.63 20.12
N THR A 88 20.74 6.23 19.98
CA THR A 88 20.98 7.38 19.11
C THR A 88 21.99 7.06 18.02
N ASP A 89 21.92 7.80 16.92
CA ASP A 89 22.89 7.73 15.83
C ASP A 89 24.15 8.59 16.12
N GLY A 90 25.07 8.67 15.15
CA GLY A 90 26.28 9.50 15.25
C GLY A 90 26.01 11.01 15.27
N GLN A 91 24.78 11.44 15.06
CA GLN A 91 24.34 12.84 15.08
C GLN A 91 23.41 13.14 16.26
N ALA A 92 23.39 12.24 17.26
CA ALA A 92 22.52 12.33 18.44
C ALA A 92 21.00 12.33 18.14
N ARG A 93 20.58 11.80 16.98
CA ARG A 93 19.17 11.63 16.65
C ARG A 93 18.63 10.36 17.28
N ASP A 94 17.44 10.43 17.86
CA ASP A 94 16.72 9.24 18.30
C ASP A 94 16.42 8.31 17.10
N LEU A 95 16.89 7.07 17.19
CA LEU A 95 16.79 6.11 16.10
C LEU A 95 15.33 5.71 15.83
N LEU A 96 14.49 5.62 16.86
CA LEU A 96 13.06 5.35 16.72
C LEU A 96 12.36 6.47 15.95
N SER A 97 12.61 7.72 16.33
CA SER A 97 12.08 8.90 15.65
C SER A 97 12.55 8.98 14.20
N ALA A 98 13.83 8.69 13.95
CA ALA A 98 14.39 8.67 12.59
C ALA A 98 13.72 7.61 11.70
N ILE A 99 13.42 6.43 12.22
CA ILE A 99 12.69 5.37 11.50
C ILE A 99 11.26 5.82 11.19
N LEU A 100 10.52 6.37 12.16
CA LEU A 100 9.14 6.81 11.98
C LEU A 100 9.04 7.92 10.92
N TYR A 101 9.89 8.94 10.99
CA TYR A 101 9.93 10.01 10.00
C TYR A 101 10.46 9.53 8.64
N GLY A 102 11.42 8.59 8.63
CA GLY A 102 11.92 7.95 7.42
C GLY A 102 10.82 7.19 6.66
N MET A 103 9.98 6.43 7.38
CA MET A 103 8.81 5.77 6.78
C MET A 103 7.84 6.77 6.15
N ARG A 104 7.58 7.89 6.81
CA ARG A 104 6.72 8.97 6.25
C ARG A 104 7.28 9.52 4.95
N THR A 105 8.57 9.83 4.93
CA THR A 105 9.25 10.34 3.72
C THR A 105 9.21 9.30 2.59
N SER A 106 9.48 8.03 2.89
CA SER A 106 9.43 6.94 1.92
C SER A 106 8.04 6.76 1.32
N LEU A 107 6.99 6.81 2.14
CA LEU A 107 5.60 6.72 1.66
C LEU A 107 5.23 7.92 0.79
N MET A 108 5.66 9.13 1.13
CA MET A 108 5.42 10.31 0.31
C MET A 108 6.08 10.18 -1.07
N VAL A 109 7.36 9.83 -1.10
CA VAL A 109 8.10 9.63 -2.35
C VAL A 109 7.49 8.51 -3.19
N ALA A 110 7.17 7.36 -2.56
CA ALA A 110 6.53 6.25 -3.25
C ALA A 110 5.18 6.64 -3.85
N THR A 111 4.33 7.34 -3.10
CA THR A 111 3.02 7.79 -3.56
C THR A 111 3.14 8.74 -4.75
N VAL A 112 4.00 9.75 -4.67
CA VAL A 112 4.23 10.70 -5.77
C VAL A 112 4.75 9.98 -7.01
N SER A 113 5.71 9.06 -6.84
CA SER A 113 6.29 8.28 -7.95
C SER A 113 5.25 7.39 -8.63
N VAL A 114 4.40 6.70 -7.85
CA VAL A 114 3.33 5.85 -8.40
C VAL A 114 2.29 6.68 -9.15
N LEU A 115 1.87 7.82 -8.62
CA LEU A 115 0.91 8.70 -9.29
C LEU A 115 1.48 9.26 -10.61
N ALA A 116 2.75 9.66 -10.60
CA ALA A 116 3.42 10.13 -11.82
C ALA A 116 3.54 9.01 -12.87
N ALA A 117 3.99 7.83 -12.46
CA ALA A 117 4.11 6.66 -13.35
C ALA A 117 2.75 6.22 -13.90
N PHE A 118 1.71 6.23 -13.06
CA PHE A 118 0.34 5.92 -13.48
C PHE A 118 -0.18 6.95 -14.50
N GLY A 119 0.01 8.24 -14.22
CA GLY A 119 -0.41 9.31 -15.14
C GLY A 119 0.25 9.20 -16.52
N ILE A 120 1.55 9.00 -16.55
CA ILE A 120 2.30 8.83 -17.81
C ILE A 120 1.89 7.54 -18.50
N GLY A 121 1.86 6.41 -17.79
CA GLY A 121 1.54 5.10 -18.34
C GLY A 121 0.11 5.02 -18.87
N ALA A 122 -0.86 5.58 -18.14
CA ALA A 122 -2.25 5.63 -18.58
C ALA A 122 -2.41 6.50 -19.85
N THR A 123 -1.73 7.64 -19.91
CA THR A 123 -1.79 8.53 -21.08
C THR A 123 -1.20 7.85 -22.31
N VAL A 124 -0.01 7.27 -22.18
CA VAL A 124 0.64 6.56 -23.29
C VAL A 124 -0.18 5.34 -23.72
N GLY A 125 -0.71 4.58 -22.74
CA GLY A 125 -1.57 3.42 -23.02
C GLY A 125 -2.85 3.78 -23.75
N LEU A 126 -3.52 4.87 -23.36
CA LEU A 126 -4.71 5.36 -24.05
C LEU A 126 -4.40 5.82 -25.48
N ILE A 127 -3.32 6.56 -25.69
CA ILE A 127 -2.88 7.00 -27.01
C ILE A 127 -2.58 5.79 -27.89
N ALA A 128 -1.84 4.80 -27.39
CA ALA A 128 -1.51 3.60 -28.12
C ALA A 128 -2.76 2.78 -28.49
N ALA A 129 -3.71 2.64 -27.56
CA ALA A 129 -4.98 1.95 -27.83
C ALA A 129 -5.82 2.68 -28.87
N TYR A 130 -5.89 4.01 -28.81
CA TYR A 130 -6.60 4.81 -29.79
C TYR A 130 -6.01 4.69 -31.19
N LEU A 131 -4.68 4.78 -31.31
CA LEU A 131 -3.98 4.60 -32.59
C LEU A 131 -4.13 3.18 -33.15
N SER A 132 -4.11 2.16 -32.30
CA SER A 132 -4.34 0.78 -32.71
C SER A 132 -5.75 0.54 -33.27
N LEU A 133 -6.77 1.16 -32.66
CA LEU A 133 -8.15 1.06 -33.14
C LEU A 133 -8.32 1.69 -34.52
N ILE A 134 -7.64 2.80 -34.83
CA ILE A 134 -7.69 3.45 -36.16
C ILE A 134 -7.07 2.54 -37.22
N HIS A 135 -5.98 1.79 -36.90
CA HIS A 135 -5.33 0.88 -37.83
C HIS A 135 -6.14 -0.40 -38.10
N ILE A 136 -6.93 -0.87 -37.15
CA ILE A 136 -7.80 -2.06 -37.30
C ILE A 136 -9.07 -1.74 -38.12
N SER A 137 -9.48 -0.50 -38.13
CA SER A 137 -10.70 -0.05 -38.82
C SER A 137 -10.49 0.21 -40.34
N GLU A 138 -9.28 0.08 -40.89
CA GLU A 138 -9.10 0.02 -42.33
C GLU A 138 -9.53 -1.38 -42.83
N PRO A 139 -10.70 -1.51 -43.48
CA PRO A 139 -11.05 -2.76 -44.11
C PRO A 139 -10.03 -3.00 -45.24
N THR A 140 -9.26 -4.06 -45.15
CA THR A 140 -8.55 -4.62 -46.28
C THR A 140 -9.60 -4.97 -47.34
N ARG A 141 -9.90 -4.02 -48.22
CA ARG A 141 -10.72 -4.21 -49.40
C ARG A 141 -9.96 -5.16 -50.31
N PRO A 142 -10.37 -6.40 -50.49
CA PRO A 142 -9.73 -7.26 -51.47
C PRO A 142 -10.08 -6.67 -52.85
N LEU A 143 -9.05 -6.15 -53.52
CA LEU A 143 -9.11 -5.85 -54.95
C LEU A 143 -9.17 -7.18 -55.71
N TYR A 144 -10.36 -7.77 -55.79
CA TYR A 144 -10.62 -8.73 -56.88
C TYR A 144 -11.02 -7.91 -58.12
N ILE A 145 -10.06 -7.64 -58.96
CA ILE A 145 -10.28 -7.27 -60.36
C ILE A 145 -10.33 -8.58 -61.12
N SER A 146 -11.47 -8.89 -61.66
CA SER A 146 -11.68 -9.81 -62.74
C SER A 146 -11.96 -9.02 -64.02
#